data_3943fbf2cc57ea9f8c69766af2d60e96
#
_entry.id   3943fbf2cc57ea9f8c69766af2d60e96
#
_cell.length_a   1.000
_cell.length_b   1.000
_cell.length_c   1.000
_cell.angle_alpha   90.00
_cell.angle_beta   90.00
_cell.angle_gamma   90.00
#
_symmetry.space_group_name_H-M   'P 1'
#
loop_
_entity.id
_entity.type
_entity.pdbx_description
1 polymer ?
#
loop_
_entity_poly.entity_id
_entity_poly.type
_entity_poly.pdbx_seq_one_letter_code
_entity_poly.pdbx_strand_id
1 'polypeptide(L)'
;YHFSHIRENILSWIPFTGEENVLEIGSGCGAVTGALCKKAKKVTCIELSRKRSQINAWRHRDCDNLKILMGNFQEVEKTLTEKYDYITLIGVFEYGEAYIQSETPYVDFLKIISRHLKPDGKIVLAIENRLGLKYWAGCTEDHFGTLFEGLEGYPTTSGVKTFSRKEMSAILKEAGDLKASWYYPFPDYKLPMTIYSDRRLPLKGELNRLETNYDRLRLQLFQESAVYDSLLANDMYPDFANSFLLLIGKEKKEAETIYVKFSNERDPAFSVRTEICENSSGRRYVRKLPTEKTSEEHVKNLEKISRELGTFYGREGLELNTCTVENDGVRLEYLQGETLEGRLDELLEAGKTEELEKLFFSYIKKIRRIHEGEMFFKTPEFVQVFGDAEISESCRCSGMSNIDLVPANILLQDSGVSVIDYEWTFRFPIPCNFILYRMIHYYLESDGKRAVLRDLDFYKKAGISEKELEIYAEMERNFQKYMEGGHVPLREMYDEVSPG
;
A
#
# COMPACT_ATOMS: atom_id res chain seq x y z
N TYR A 1 -12.82 -2.20 12.40
CA TYR A 1 -11.64 -1.35 12.51
C TYR A 1 -10.58 -1.94 13.44
N HIS A 2 -10.83 -2.05 14.77
CA HIS A 2 -9.84 -2.53 15.75
C HIS A 2 -9.36 -3.97 15.56
N PHE A 3 -10.11 -4.79 14.85
CA PHE A 3 -9.83 -6.21 14.62
C PHE A 3 -9.55 -6.54 13.15
N SER A 4 -9.46 -5.54 12.29
CA SER A 4 -9.14 -5.73 10.88
C SER A 4 -7.76 -6.38 10.70
N HIS A 5 -7.65 -7.36 9.82
CA HIS A 5 -6.38 -7.99 9.44
C HIS A 5 -5.41 -7.00 8.76
N ILE A 6 -5.94 -5.92 8.16
CA ILE A 6 -5.14 -4.87 7.53
C ILE A 6 -4.16 -4.22 8.52
N ARG A 7 -4.48 -4.24 9.82
CA ARG A 7 -3.56 -3.77 10.86
C ARG A 7 -2.23 -4.54 10.90
N GLU A 8 -2.23 -5.79 10.46
CA GLU A 8 -1.02 -6.61 10.38
C GLU A 8 -0.04 -6.11 9.30
N ASN A 9 -0.52 -5.32 8.32
CA ASN A 9 0.29 -4.78 7.24
C ASN A 9 1.48 -3.95 7.75
N ILE A 10 1.32 -3.27 8.89
CA ILE A 10 2.38 -2.45 9.49
C ILE A 10 3.66 -3.24 9.78
N LEU A 11 3.54 -4.54 10.05
CA LEU A 11 4.65 -5.44 10.39
C LEU A 11 4.90 -6.54 9.35
N SER A 12 3.93 -6.79 8.44
CA SER A 12 3.97 -7.96 7.56
C SER A 12 5.14 -7.99 6.58
N TRP A 13 5.71 -6.84 6.24
CA TRP A 13 6.82 -6.66 5.30
C TRP A 13 8.20 -6.72 5.97
N ILE A 14 8.28 -6.60 7.29
CA ILE A 14 9.55 -6.69 8.02
C ILE A 14 10.13 -8.10 7.83
N PRO A 15 11.42 -8.20 7.46
CA PRO A 15 12.04 -9.49 7.14
C PRO A 15 12.38 -10.26 8.42
N PHE A 16 11.46 -11.09 8.89
CA PHE A 16 11.70 -12.08 9.94
C PHE A 16 12.24 -13.37 9.31
N THR A 17 13.14 -14.03 10.01
CA THR A 17 13.71 -15.34 9.61
C THR A 17 13.01 -16.54 10.26
N GLY A 18 12.15 -16.27 11.24
CA GLY A 18 11.48 -17.29 12.05
C GLY A 18 12.26 -17.67 13.32
N GLU A 19 13.44 -17.07 13.56
CA GLU A 19 14.29 -17.37 14.73
C GLU A 19 14.28 -16.24 15.78
N GLU A 20 13.55 -15.16 15.52
CA GLU A 20 13.54 -13.96 16.36
C GLU A 20 12.73 -14.14 17.64
N ASN A 21 13.25 -13.55 18.73
CA ASN A 21 12.50 -13.25 19.93
C ASN A 21 11.97 -11.82 19.85
N VAL A 22 10.66 -11.66 19.96
CA VAL A 22 9.97 -10.36 19.85
C VAL A 22 9.32 -9.98 21.17
N LEU A 23 9.46 -8.72 21.56
CA LEU A 23 8.72 -8.11 22.66
C LEU A 23 7.71 -7.12 22.07
N GLU A 24 6.43 -7.35 22.29
CA GLU A 24 5.35 -6.44 21.96
C GLU A 24 4.91 -5.67 23.20
N ILE A 25 5.16 -4.36 23.23
CA ILE A 25 4.76 -3.49 24.34
C ILE A 25 3.42 -2.84 24.00
N GLY A 26 2.44 -2.95 24.91
CA GLY A 26 1.09 -2.45 24.70
C GLY A 26 0.30 -3.23 23.65
N SER A 27 0.33 -4.57 23.76
CA SER A 27 -0.30 -5.45 22.75
C SER A 27 -1.82 -5.25 22.58
N GLY A 28 -2.47 -4.57 23.54
CA GLY A 28 -3.90 -4.31 23.47
C GLY A 28 -4.72 -5.59 23.34
N CYS A 29 -5.66 -5.56 22.41
CA CYS A 29 -6.48 -6.73 22.05
C CYS A 29 -5.82 -7.65 21.02
N GLY A 30 -4.51 -7.51 20.76
CA GLY A 30 -3.76 -8.37 19.84
C GLY A 30 -3.95 -8.00 18.36
N ALA A 31 -4.01 -6.72 18.03
CA ALA A 31 -4.26 -6.30 16.66
C ALA A 31 -3.13 -6.69 15.69
N VAL A 32 -1.89 -6.73 16.18
CA VAL A 32 -0.70 -7.12 15.40
C VAL A 32 0.02 -8.34 15.96
N THR A 33 -0.38 -8.83 17.14
CA THR A 33 0.20 -10.01 17.80
C THR A 33 0.18 -11.24 16.89
N GLY A 34 -0.91 -11.46 16.14
CA GLY A 34 -1.03 -12.59 15.22
C GLY A 34 0.02 -12.58 14.11
N ALA A 35 0.34 -11.43 13.55
CA ALA A 35 1.40 -11.28 12.55
C ALA A 35 2.78 -11.63 13.13
N LEU A 36 3.04 -11.23 14.38
CA LEU A 36 4.28 -11.56 15.07
C LEU A 36 4.38 -13.06 15.35
N CYS A 37 3.29 -13.69 15.82
CA CYS A 37 3.26 -15.12 16.11
C CYS A 37 3.51 -15.98 14.87
N LYS A 38 3.00 -15.57 13.70
CA LYS A 38 3.23 -16.26 12.43
C LYS A 38 4.69 -16.21 11.95
N LYS A 39 5.45 -15.18 12.39
CA LYS A 39 6.75 -14.83 11.81
C LYS A 39 7.93 -15.05 12.75
N ALA A 40 7.72 -14.97 14.05
CA ALA A 40 8.78 -15.02 15.05
C ALA A 40 8.82 -16.38 15.77
N LYS A 41 9.99 -16.75 16.28
CA LYS A 41 10.17 -17.93 17.13
C LYS A 41 9.42 -17.81 18.46
N LYS A 42 9.45 -16.63 19.07
CA LYS A 42 8.85 -16.35 20.37
C LYS A 42 8.34 -14.93 20.43
N VAL A 43 7.13 -14.75 20.89
CA VAL A 43 6.49 -13.46 21.13
C VAL A 43 6.17 -13.31 22.60
N THR A 44 6.67 -12.25 23.21
CA THR A 44 6.32 -11.84 24.59
C THR A 44 5.56 -10.53 24.49
N CYS A 45 4.34 -10.49 25.00
CA CYS A 45 3.52 -9.29 25.08
C CYS A 45 3.51 -8.71 26.48
N ILE A 46 3.51 -7.38 26.61
CA ILE A 46 3.22 -6.67 27.87
C ILE A 46 1.96 -5.85 27.63
N GLU A 47 0.94 -6.02 28.49
CA GLU A 47 -0.31 -5.27 28.43
C GLU A 47 -0.81 -4.94 29.84
N LEU A 48 -1.19 -3.68 30.06
CA LEU A 48 -1.65 -3.19 31.36
C LEU A 48 -3.05 -3.74 31.71
N SER A 49 -3.94 -3.80 30.72
CA SER A 49 -5.34 -4.16 30.92
C SER A 49 -5.57 -5.66 30.94
N ARG A 50 -6.10 -6.18 32.04
CA ARG A 50 -6.51 -7.59 32.16
C ARG A 50 -7.50 -8.00 31.06
N LYS A 51 -8.50 -7.15 30.80
CA LYS A 51 -9.53 -7.42 29.79
C LYS A 51 -8.93 -7.52 28.37
N ARG A 52 -8.05 -6.58 28.01
CA ARG A 52 -7.36 -6.61 26.71
C ARG A 52 -6.44 -7.81 26.58
N SER A 53 -5.68 -8.15 27.63
CA SER A 53 -4.83 -9.36 27.68
C SER A 53 -5.64 -10.63 27.44
N GLN A 54 -6.82 -10.75 28.07
CA GLN A 54 -7.72 -11.90 27.87
C GLN A 54 -8.22 -11.97 26.41
N ILE A 55 -8.62 -10.85 25.82
CA ILE A 55 -9.05 -10.79 24.41
C ILE A 55 -7.90 -11.24 23.50
N ASN A 56 -6.67 -10.72 23.72
CA ASN A 56 -5.50 -11.11 22.96
C ASN A 56 -5.23 -12.62 23.07
N ALA A 57 -5.23 -13.17 24.30
CA ALA A 57 -5.04 -14.59 24.54
C ALA A 57 -6.10 -15.47 23.85
N TRP A 58 -7.38 -15.05 23.84
CA TRP A 58 -8.44 -15.76 23.15
C TRP A 58 -8.30 -15.72 21.63
N ARG A 59 -7.93 -14.57 21.08
CA ARG A 59 -7.73 -14.41 19.63
C ARG A 59 -6.59 -15.29 19.10
N HIS A 60 -5.55 -15.45 19.90
CA HIS A 60 -4.32 -16.15 19.50
C HIS A 60 -4.08 -17.42 20.32
N ARG A 61 -5.17 -18.07 20.80
CA ARG A 61 -5.12 -19.30 21.60
C ARG A 61 -4.42 -20.48 20.92
N ASP A 62 -4.34 -20.44 19.59
CA ASP A 62 -3.71 -21.47 18.78
C ASP A 62 -2.21 -21.18 18.51
N CYS A 63 -1.66 -20.11 19.08
CA CYS A 63 -0.24 -19.74 18.94
C CYS A 63 0.56 -20.30 20.14
N ASP A 64 1.38 -21.31 19.89
CA ASP A 64 2.19 -21.97 20.92
C ASP A 64 3.40 -21.12 21.39
N ASN A 65 3.78 -20.10 20.61
CA ASN A 65 4.93 -19.25 20.81
C ASN A 65 4.62 -17.92 21.52
N LEU A 66 3.37 -17.72 21.98
CA LEU A 66 2.89 -16.49 22.61
C LEU A 66 2.95 -16.55 24.14
N LYS A 67 3.52 -15.51 24.75
CA LYS A 67 3.48 -15.26 26.21
C LYS A 67 2.96 -13.86 26.47
N ILE A 68 1.94 -13.71 27.30
CA ILE A 68 1.37 -12.41 27.69
C ILE A 68 1.67 -12.13 29.16
N LEU A 69 2.34 -11.02 29.43
CA LEU A 69 2.65 -10.50 30.77
C LEU A 69 1.72 -9.32 31.05
N MET A 70 0.91 -9.44 32.09
CA MET A 70 -0.03 -8.40 32.48
C MET A 70 0.58 -7.51 33.56
N GLY A 71 0.61 -6.20 33.34
CA GLY A 71 1.08 -5.22 34.29
C GLY A 71 1.59 -3.93 33.65
N ASN A 72 1.93 -2.96 34.50
CA ASN A 72 2.57 -1.73 34.02
C ASN A 72 3.96 -2.07 33.44
N PHE A 73 4.28 -1.51 32.28
CA PHE A 73 5.57 -1.75 31.61
C PHE A 73 6.77 -1.51 32.53
N GLN A 74 6.79 -0.40 33.27
CA GLN A 74 7.90 -0.02 34.17
C GLN A 74 8.14 -1.02 35.29
N GLU A 75 7.14 -1.81 35.70
CA GLU A 75 7.28 -2.88 36.68
C GLU A 75 7.62 -4.21 36.01
N VAL A 76 6.93 -4.54 34.92
CA VAL A 76 7.12 -5.83 34.25
C VAL A 76 8.51 -5.91 33.60
N GLU A 77 9.03 -4.81 33.03
CA GLU A 77 10.34 -4.79 32.36
C GLU A 77 11.48 -5.24 33.25
N LYS A 78 11.39 -4.95 34.57
CA LYS A 78 12.40 -5.36 35.59
C LYS A 78 12.48 -6.87 35.77
N THR A 79 11.44 -7.59 35.35
CA THR A 79 11.37 -9.06 35.41
C THR A 79 11.88 -9.74 34.16
N LEU A 80 12.12 -8.98 33.08
CA LEU A 80 12.60 -9.50 31.82
C LEU A 80 14.09 -9.83 31.91
N THR A 81 14.42 -11.09 31.68
CA THR A 81 15.82 -11.58 31.68
C THR A 81 16.34 -11.80 30.25
N GLU A 82 15.45 -11.83 29.30
CA GLU A 82 15.77 -12.10 27.87
C GLU A 82 16.09 -10.81 27.12
N LYS A 83 16.82 -10.97 25.99
CA LYS A 83 17.06 -9.94 25.01
C LYS A 83 16.29 -10.27 23.73
N TYR A 84 15.83 -9.23 23.05
CA TYR A 84 14.94 -9.33 21.90
C TYR A 84 15.62 -8.86 20.61
N ASP A 85 15.27 -9.52 19.54
CA ASP A 85 15.68 -9.12 18.17
C ASP A 85 14.85 -7.92 17.71
N TYR A 86 13.55 -7.93 18.04
CA TYR A 86 12.65 -6.82 17.80
C TYR A 86 11.85 -6.47 19.06
N ILE A 87 11.64 -5.17 19.26
CA ILE A 87 10.70 -4.64 20.26
C ILE A 87 9.71 -3.74 19.53
N THR A 88 8.42 -4.03 19.61
CA THR A 88 7.39 -3.28 18.89
C THR A 88 6.62 -2.35 19.82
N LEU A 89 6.38 -1.12 19.34
CA LEU A 89 5.58 -0.06 19.96
C LEU A 89 4.63 0.51 18.90
N ILE A 90 3.50 -0.13 18.72
CA ILE A 90 2.55 0.24 17.66
C ILE A 90 1.35 0.94 18.27
N GLY A 91 1.33 2.28 18.21
CA GLY A 91 0.30 3.11 18.86
C GLY A 91 0.39 3.03 20.39
N VAL A 92 1.59 3.19 20.94
CA VAL A 92 1.89 3.05 22.37
C VAL A 92 2.82 4.14 22.89
N PHE A 93 3.73 4.60 22.07
CA PHE A 93 4.76 5.53 22.48
C PHE A 93 4.20 6.88 22.93
N GLU A 94 3.08 7.30 22.37
CA GLU A 94 2.32 8.50 22.75
C GLU A 94 1.87 8.52 24.22
N TYR A 95 1.75 7.35 24.84
CA TYR A 95 1.39 7.20 26.27
C TYR A 95 2.62 7.18 27.19
N GLY A 96 3.79 7.61 26.73
CA GLY A 96 5.04 7.56 27.49
C GLY A 96 4.97 8.20 28.87
N GLU A 97 4.25 9.31 29.03
CA GLU A 97 4.03 9.96 30.32
C GLU A 97 3.25 9.08 31.33
N ALA A 98 2.36 8.21 30.84
CA ALA A 98 1.61 7.29 31.69
C ALA A 98 2.44 6.04 32.07
N TYR A 99 3.38 5.66 31.23
CA TYR A 99 4.22 4.47 31.46
C TYR A 99 5.49 4.77 32.25
N ILE A 100 6.06 5.97 32.10
CA ILE A 100 7.35 6.33 32.68
C ILE A 100 7.21 7.60 33.52
N GLN A 101 7.44 7.45 34.82
CA GLN A 101 7.42 8.58 35.75
C GLN A 101 8.82 9.21 35.86
N SER A 102 9.09 10.19 34.99
CA SER A 102 10.34 10.95 34.96
C SER A 102 10.13 12.34 34.34
N GLU A 103 11.15 13.19 34.42
CA GLU A 103 11.13 14.51 33.78
C GLU A 103 11.22 14.43 32.23
N THR A 104 11.79 13.32 31.71
CA THR A 104 11.97 13.07 30.27
C THR A 104 11.38 11.71 29.85
N PRO A 105 10.06 11.49 30.05
CA PRO A 105 9.47 10.17 29.97
C PRO A 105 9.69 9.45 28.64
N TYR A 106 9.60 10.14 27.53
CA TYR A 106 9.77 9.55 26.19
C TYR A 106 11.22 9.14 25.92
N VAL A 107 12.18 9.96 26.36
CA VAL A 107 13.62 9.66 26.26
C VAL A 107 13.96 8.45 27.11
N ASP A 108 13.49 8.46 28.35
CA ASP A 108 13.75 7.37 29.30
C ASP A 108 13.06 6.07 28.89
N PHE A 109 11.88 6.16 28.29
CA PHE A 109 11.19 5.00 27.72
C PHE A 109 12.08 4.31 26.67
N LEU A 110 12.63 5.06 25.71
CA LEU A 110 13.54 4.50 24.70
C LEU A 110 14.83 3.96 25.32
N LYS A 111 15.40 4.64 26.32
CA LYS A 111 16.59 4.15 27.05
C LYS A 111 16.32 2.81 27.74
N ILE A 112 15.17 2.67 28.41
CA ILE A 112 14.77 1.43 29.08
C ILE A 112 14.60 0.31 28.06
N ILE A 113 13.83 0.54 27.00
CA ILE A 113 13.57 -0.45 25.93
C ILE A 113 14.88 -0.90 25.28
N SER A 114 15.79 0.04 25.00
CA SER A 114 17.08 -0.26 24.36
C SER A 114 17.97 -1.22 25.19
N ARG A 115 17.77 -1.29 26.52
CA ARG A 115 18.47 -2.24 27.37
C ARG A 115 18.05 -3.68 27.10
N HIS A 116 16.83 -3.91 26.61
CA HIS A 116 16.28 -5.23 26.32
C HIS A 116 16.56 -5.69 24.88
N LEU A 117 17.16 -4.85 24.03
CA LEU A 117 17.58 -5.25 22.69
C LEU A 117 18.84 -6.13 22.71
N LYS A 118 18.92 -7.06 21.77
CA LYS A 118 20.18 -7.67 21.34
C LYS A 118 21.07 -6.61 20.67
N PRO A 119 22.38 -6.87 20.46
CA PRO A 119 23.29 -5.89 19.84
C PRO A 119 22.79 -5.33 18.50
N ASP A 120 22.26 -6.20 17.62
CA ASP A 120 21.71 -5.83 16.30
C ASP A 120 20.19 -5.68 16.30
N GLY A 121 19.57 -5.73 17.49
CA GLY A 121 18.11 -5.65 17.65
C GLY A 121 17.56 -4.29 17.26
N LYS A 122 16.28 -4.25 16.91
CA LYS A 122 15.59 -3.03 16.48
C LYS A 122 14.29 -2.79 17.25
N ILE A 123 14.00 -1.51 17.48
CA ILE A 123 12.67 -1.07 17.90
C ILE A 123 11.87 -0.76 16.64
N VAL A 124 10.67 -1.30 16.57
CA VAL A 124 9.67 -0.96 15.53
C VAL A 124 8.63 -0.08 16.18
N LEU A 125 8.65 1.22 15.87
CA LEU A 125 7.79 2.21 16.49
C LEU A 125 6.85 2.81 15.45
N ALA A 126 5.54 2.74 15.69
CA ALA A 126 4.55 3.43 14.86
C ALA A 126 3.72 4.40 15.72
N ILE A 127 3.57 5.63 15.22
CA ILE A 127 2.92 6.74 15.92
C ILE A 127 2.35 7.74 14.92
N GLU A 128 1.27 8.44 15.29
CA GLU A 128 0.76 9.57 14.54
C GLU A 128 1.77 10.73 14.51
N ASN A 129 1.80 11.45 13.40
CA ASN A 129 2.49 12.72 13.29
C ASN A 129 1.54 13.84 13.71
N ARG A 130 1.85 14.58 14.79
CA ARG A 130 0.99 15.69 15.23
C ARG A 130 0.80 16.80 14.19
N LEU A 131 1.72 16.89 13.19
CA LEU A 131 1.62 17.80 12.06
C LEU A 131 1.06 17.12 10.80
N GLY A 132 0.52 15.90 10.91
CA GLY A 132 -0.08 15.17 9.79
C GLY A 132 -1.14 16.00 9.06
N LEU A 133 -1.12 15.95 7.72
CA LEU A 133 -1.99 16.75 6.87
C LEU A 133 -3.48 16.55 7.21
N LYS A 134 -3.87 15.34 7.64
CA LYS A 134 -5.25 15.03 8.04
C LYS A 134 -5.80 15.99 9.10
N TYR A 135 -4.97 16.44 10.04
CA TYR A 135 -5.41 17.37 11.10
C TYR A 135 -5.64 18.79 10.58
N TRP A 136 -4.82 19.24 9.63
CA TRP A 136 -5.02 20.50 8.93
C TRP A 136 -6.27 20.47 8.06
N ALA A 137 -6.58 19.31 7.49
CA ALA A 137 -7.74 19.08 6.64
C ALA A 137 -9.05 18.89 7.40
N GLY A 138 -9.04 18.88 8.75
CA GLY A 138 -10.24 18.86 9.57
C GLY A 138 -10.49 17.56 10.34
N CYS A 139 -9.51 16.64 10.42
CA CYS A 139 -9.58 15.55 11.37
C CYS A 139 -9.39 16.04 12.80
N THR A 140 -10.11 15.46 13.72
CA THR A 140 -9.85 15.64 15.15
C THR A 140 -8.60 14.90 15.57
N GLU A 141 -7.98 15.33 16.66
CA GLU A 141 -6.87 14.61 17.28
C GLU A 141 -7.31 13.19 17.71
N ASP A 142 -6.47 12.19 17.47
CA ASP A 142 -6.87 10.77 17.56
C ASP A 142 -7.23 10.29 18.98
N HIS A 143 -6.66 10.88 20.02
CA HIS A 143 -6.83 10.45 21.41
C HIS A 143 -7.91 11.22 22.15
N PHE A 144 -7.98 12.53 21.93
CA PHE A 144 -8.90 13.42 22.65
C PHE A 144 -10.15 13.78 21.83
N GLY A 145 -10.12 13.60 20.51
CA GLY A 145 -11.25 13.93 19.64
C GLY A 145 -11.49 15.43 19.46
N THR A 146 -10.51 16.27 19.79
CA THR A 146 -10.57 17.72 19.71
C THR A 146 -9.88 18.20 18.43
N LEU A 147 -10.45 19.20 17.75
CA LEU A 147 -9.81 19.81 16.59
C LEU A 147 -8.55 20.57 17.01
N PHE A 148 -7.50 20.45 16.19
CA PHE A 148 -6.24 21.20 16.26
C PHE A 148 -5.38 20.99 17.52
N GLU A 149 -5.81 20.20 18.50
CA GLU A 149 -5.13 20.01 19.78
C GLU A 149 -3.64 19.68 19.63
N GLY A 150 -3.30 18.68 18.76
CA GLY A 150 -1.92 18.34 18.47
C GLY A 150 -1.16 19.44 17.71
N LEU A 151 -1.83 20.10 16.76
CA LEU A 151 -1.23 21.21 15.99
C LEU A 151 -0.83 22.38 16.89
N GLU A 152 -1.67 22.71 17.88
CA GLU A 152 -1.44 23.78 18.84
C GLU A 152 -0.51 23.39 19.99
N GLY A 153 -0.02 22.13 20.01
CA GLY A 153 0.95 21.65 20.99
C GLY A 153 0.33 21.18 22.31
N TYR A 154 -0.92 20.69 22.26
CA TYR A 154 -1.67 20.15 23.42
C TYR A 154 -1.93 21.19 24.51
N PRO A 155 -2.58 22.35 24.21
CA PRO A 155 -2.78 23.43 25.18
C PRO A 155 -3.80 23.08 26.26
N THR A 156 -4.75 22.14 25.99
CA THR A 156 -5.86 21.84 26.91
C THR A 156 -5.80 20.42 27.50
N THR A 157 -4.90 19.55 26.99
CA THR A 157 -4.82 18.14 27.37
C THR A 157 -3.42 17.76 27.84
N SER A 158 -3.30 16.62 28.54
CA SER A 158 -2.04 16.10 29.04
C SER A 158 -2.04 14.56 29.10
N GLY A 159 -0.86 13.97 29.25
CA GLY A 159 -0.70 12.53 29.47
C GLY A 159 -0.59 11.70 28.17
N VAL A 160 -0.97 12.26 27.01
CA VAL A 160 -0.79 11.63 25.70
C VAL A 160 -0.29 12.67 24.72
N LYS A 161 0.79 12.38 23.99
CA LYS A 161 1.38 13.30 23.01
C LYS A 161 1.91 12.55 21.82
N THR A 162 1.63 13.07 20.63
CA THR A 162 2.29 12.69 19.40
C THR A 162 3.33 13.75 18.99
N PHE A 163 4.20 13.42 18.07
CA PHE A 163 5.39 14.21 17.78
C PHE A 163 5.51 14.50 16.29
N SER A 164 6.07 15.65 15.96
CA SER A 164 6.58 15.93 14.61
C SER A 164 7.87 15.13 14.35
N ARG A 165 8.25 15.01 13.09
CA ARG A 165 9.50 14.36 12.68
C ARG A 165 10.72 14.96 13.39
N LYS A 166 10.78 16.29 13.52
CA LYS A 166 11.87 16.99 14.20
C LYS A 166 11.93 16.67 15.70
N GLU A 167 10.81 16.67 16.38
CA GLU A 167 10.72 16.33 17.81
C GLU A 167 11.10 14.88 18.05
N MET A 168 10.59 13.95 17.26
CA MET A 168 10.97 12.53 17.37
C MET A 168 12.48 12.33 17.14
N SER A 169 13.06 13.04 16.16
CA SER A 169 14.51 12.99 15.91
C SER A 169 15.33 13.52 17.11
N ALA A 170 14.83 14.54 17.80
CA ALA A 170 15.47 15.05 19.02
C ALA A 170 15.40 14.04 20.17
N ILE A 171 14.24 13.41 20.37
CA ILE A 171 14.06 12.34 21.37
C ILE A 171 15.02 11.17 21.12
N LEU A 172 15.14 10.72 19.87
CA LEU A 172 16.07 9.63 19.49
C LEU A 172 17.52 10.00 19.79
N LYS A 173 17.92 11.21 19.48
CA LYS A 173 19.28 11.72 19.77
C LYS A 173 19.57 11.73 21.26
N GLU A 174 18.64 12.24 22.06
CA GLU A 174 18.79 12.33 23.52
C GLU A 174 18.72 10.95 24.20
N ALA A 175 18.00 10.01 23.61
CA ALA A 175 17.88 8.64 24.13
C ALA A 175 19.16 7.79 23.95
N GLY A 176 20.23 8.33 23.34
CA GLY A 176 21.51 7.65 23.15
C GLY A 176 21.98 7.66 21.70
N ASP A 177 21.68 8.74 20.98
CA ASP A 177 22.00 8.92 19.57
C ASP A 177 21.50 7.76 18.68
N LEU A 178 20.29 7.27 18.99
CA LEU A 178 19.64 6.20 18.26
C LEU A 178 19.40 6.63 16.81
N LYS A 179 19.63 5.72 15.89
CA LYS A 179 19.42 5.92 14.45
C LYS A 179 18.09 5.30 14.01
N ALA A 180 17.38 5.97 13.13
CA ALA A 180 16.12 5.47 12.58
C ALA A 180 16.12 5.47 11.06
N SER A 181 15.53 4.40 10.48
CA SER A 181 15.01 4.42 9.11
C SER A 181 13.54 4.82 9.18
N TRP A 182 13.17 5.82 8.39
CA TRP A 182 11.84 6.42 8.41
C TRP A 182 10.97 5.85 7.31
N TYR A 183 9.77 5.45 7.69
CA TYR A 183 8.71 5.00 6.80
C TYR A 183 7.43 5.78 7.07
N TYR A 184 6.62 5.93 6.03
CA TYR A 184 5.39 6.72 6.03
C TYR A 184 4.22 5.83 5.60
N PRO A 185 3.55 5.17 6.57
CA PRO A 185 2.33 4.40 6.28
C PRO A 185 1.21 5.32 5.81
N PHE A 186 0.58 4.97 4.71
CA PHE A 186 -0.53 5.72 4.16
C PHE A 186 -1.79 4.83 4.03
N PRO A 187 -3.00 5.32 4.38
CA PRO A 187 -3.33 6.68 4.88
C PRO A 187 -2.81 6.96 6.29
N ASP A 188 -2.64 5.95 7.14
CA ASP A 188 -1.93 6.01 8.41
C ASP A 188 -1.43 4.61 8.87
N TYR A 189 -0.71 4.53 10.01
CA TYR A 189 -0.12 3.28 10.49
C TYR A 189 -1.16 2.27 11.00
N LYS A 190 -2.39 2.69 11.29
CA LYS A 190 -3.43 1.80 11.82
C LYS A 190 -3.97 0.85 10.75
N LEU A 191 -4.16 1.36 9.53
CA LEU A 191 -4.66 0.59 8.38
C LEU A 191 -3.83 0.92 7.13
N PRO A 192 -2.55 0.56 7.09
CA PRO A 192 -1.70 0.93 5.97
C PRO A 192 -2.06 0.16 4.69
N MET A 193 -2.34 0.92 3.64
CA MET A 193 -2.53 0.42 2.27
C MET A 193 -1.21 0.40 1.51
N THR A 194 -0.37 1.41 1.82
CA THR A 194 0.95 1.60 1.22
C THR A 194 1.90 2.12 2.30
N ILE A 195 3.16 1.74 2.23
CA ILE A 195 4.21 2.23 3.12
C ILE A 195 5.34 2.81 2.26
N TYR A 196 5.54 4.10 2.36
CA TYR A 196 6.65 4.83 1.73
C TYR A 196 7.86 4.92 2.66
N SER A 197 8.99 5.40 2.15
CA SER A 197 10.19 5.67 2.97
C SER A 197 10.93 6.90 2.49
N ASP A 198 11.93 7.37 3.25
CA ASP A 198 12.83 8.45 2.80
C ASP A 198 13.52 8.15 1.46
N ARG A 199 13.69 6.85 1.09
CA ARG A 199 14.31 6.42 -0.16
C ARG A 199 13.34 6.30 -1.33
N ARG A 200 12.05 6.27 -1.05
CA ARG A 200 10.96 6.23 -2.03
C ARG A 200 9.75 6.93 -1.44
N LEU A 201 9.67 8.24 -1.64
CA LEU A 201 8.49 9.05 -1.33
C LEU A 201 7.39 8.81 -2.38
N PRO A 202 6.13 9.18 -2.09
CA PRO A 202 5.07 9.17 -3.11
C PRO A 202 5.50 9.99 -4.34
N LEU A 203 5.00 9.58 -5.50
CA LEU A 203 5.11 10.37 -6.72
C LEU A 203 3.88 11.31 -6.84
N LYS A 204 4.02 12.37 -7.62
CA LYS A 204 2.89 13.26 -7.96
C LYS A 204 1.73 12.44 -8.51
N GLY A 205 0.52 12.67 -7.98
CA GLY A 205 -0.70 11.96 -8.36
C GLY A 205 -0.87 10.57 -7.74
N GLU A 206 0.15 9.98 -7.10
CA GLU A 206 0.06 8.62 -6.56
C GLU A 206 -0.92 8.51 -5.39
N LEU A 207 -1.10 9.58 -4.62
CA LEU A 207 -2.01 9.62 -3.47
C LEU A 207 -3.46 10.01 -3.83
N ASN A 208 -3.76 10.28 -5.11
CA ASN A 208 -5.08 10.76 -5.54
C ASN A 208 -6.19 9.73 -5.39
N ARG A 209 -5.84 8.44 -5.35
CA ARG A 209 -6.79 7.32 -5.33
C ARG A 209 -6.94 6.68 -3.96
N LEU A 210 -6.30 7.23 -2.95
CA LEU A 210 -6.26 6.62 -1.63
C LEU A 210 -7.17 7.37 -0.66
N GLU A 211 -8.01 6.63 0.04
CA GLU A 211 -8.88 7.12 1.10
C GLU A 211 -8.06 7.64 2.28
N THR A 212 -8.53 8.68 2.93
CA THR A 212 -7.69 9.44 3.86
C THR A 212 -7.94 9.19 5.33
N ASN A 213 -9.13 8.76 5.72
CA ASN A 213 -9.41 8.42 7.12
C ASN A 213 -10.72 7.63 7.25
N TYR A 214 -10.74 6.61 8.13
CA TYR A 214 -11.86 5.69 8.25
C TYR A 214 -12.41 5.54 9.67
N ASP A 215 -11.84 6.19 10.67
CA ASP A 215 -12.17 5.90 12.06
C ASP A 215 -13.03 6.95 12.77
N ARG A 216 -13.23 8.12 12.15
CA ARG A 216 -14.04 9.21 12.73
C ARG A 216 -14.68 10.09 11.67
N LEU A 217 -15.81 10.68 12.03
CA LEU A 217 -16.39 11.81 11.29
C LEU A 217 -15.38 12.96 11.28
N ARG A 218 -15.25 13.62 10.13
CA ARG A 218 -14.35 14.76 9.97
C ARG A 218 -14.97 15.82 9.05
N LEU A 219 -14.61 17.04 9.30
CA LEU A 219 -14.77 18.11 8.31
C LEU A 219 -13.71 17.90 7.21
N GLN A 220 -14.09 18.10 5.97
CA GLN A 220 -13.13 18.14 4.86
C GLN A 220 -12.95 19.60 4.43
N LEU A 221 -11.90 20.25 4.93
CA LEU A 221 -11.64 21.66 4.67
C LEU A 221 -11.04 21.92 3.29
N PHE A 222 -10.33 20.94 2.75
CA PHE A 222 -9.72 20.98 1.41
C PHE A 222 -9.47 19.58 0.89
N GLN A 223 -9.12 19.46 -0.39
CA GLN A 223 -8.75 18.19 -1.03
C GLN A 223 -7.31 17.82 -0.69
N GLU A 224 -7.11 16.83 0.17
CA GLU A 224 -5.80 16.43 0.67
C GLU A 224 -4.86 15.95 -0.43
N SER A 225 -5.36 15.22 -1.43
CA SER A 225 -4.54 14.73 -2.54
C SER A 225 -3.85 15.86 -3.30
N ALA A 226 -4.56 16.95 -3.57
CA ALA A 226 -3.99 18.13 -4.25
C ALA A 226 -2.93 18.84 -3.38
N VAL A 227 -3.12 18.84 -2.06
CA VAL A 227 -2.14 19.41 -1.12
C VAL A 227 -0.92 18.51 -0.99
N TYR A 228 -1.09 17.18 -0.98
CA TYR A 228 0.05 16.26 -1.00
C TYR A 228 0.93 16.45 -2.22
N ASP A 229 0.36 16.65 -3.42
CA ASP A 229 1.14 16.96 -4.62
C ASP A 229 1.96 18.24 -4.46
N SER A 230 1.37 19.26 -3.82
CA SER A 230 2.09 20.52 -3.51
C SER A 230 3.21 20.31 -2.49
N LEU A 231 2.99 19.50 -1.46
CA LEU A 231 4.00 19.17 -0.45
C LEU A 231 5.16 18.34 -1.06
N LEU A 232 4.85 17.41 -1.96
CA LEU A 232 5.85 16.64 -2.69
C LEU A 232 6.73 17.54 -3.58
N ALA A 233 6.12 18.48 -4.29
CA ALA A 233 6.83 19.43 -5.15
C ALA A 233 7.77 20.38 -4.37
N ASN A 234 7.58 20.51 -3.05
CA ASN A 234 8.37 21.35 -2.15
C ASN A 234 9.21 20.56 -1.13
N ASP A 235 9.40 19.23 -1.33
CA ASP A 235 10.15 18.33 -0.44
C ASP A 235 9.64 18.30 1.01
N MET A 236 8.34 18.61 1.24
CA MET A 236 7.74 18.73 2.56
C MET A 236 6.94 17.51 3.00
N TYR A 237 6.69 16.54 2.13
CA TYR A 237 5.86 15.38 2.44
C TYR A 237 6.25 14.66 3.76
N PRO A 238 7.55 14.41 4.05
CA PRO A 238 7.95 13.74 5.28
C PRO A 238 7.50 14.42 6.57
N ASP A 239 7.35 15.74 6.57
CA ASP A 239 6.92 16.51 7.74
C ASP A 239 5.39 16.53 7.90
N PHE A 240 4.64 16.26 6.83
CA PHE A 240 3.17 16.28 6.79
C PHE A 240 2.53 14.90 6.60
N ALA A 241 3.32 13.82 6.47
CA ALA A 241 2.78 12.46 6.49
C ALA A 241 1.95 12.23 7.76
N ASN A 242 0.81 11.54 7.64
CA ASN A 242 -0.14 11.41 8.76
C ASN A 242 0.41 10.61 9.95
N SER A 243 1.36 9.71 9.69
CA SER A 243 2.00 8.89 10.71
C SER A 243 3.41 8.46 10.30
N PHE A 244 4.16 7.98 11.28
CA PHE A 244 5.50 7.45 11.11
C PHE A 244 5.54 5.97 11.50
N LEU A 245 6.36 5.21 10.78
CA LEU A 245 6.87 3.92 11.20
C LEU A 245 8.40 4.00 11.19
N LEU A 246 9.03 3.77 12.32
CA LEU A 246 10.47 3.86 12.50
C LEU A 246 11.07 2.49 12.81
N LEU A 247 12.14 2.16 12.10
CA LEU A 247 13.02 1.07 12.49
C LEU A 247 14.25 1.67 13.17
N ILE A 248 14.30 1.56 14.51
CA ILE A 248 15.27 2.25 15.36
C ILE A 248 16.31 1.26 15.86
N GLY A 249 17.59 1.63 15.82
CA GLY A 249 18.70 0.84 16.34
C GLY A 249 19.90 1.71 16.72
N LYS A 250 20.97 1.09 17.20
CA LYS A 250 22.24 1.79 17.46
C LYS A 250 22.93 2.23 16.17
N GLU A 251 22.80 1.43 15.14
CA GLU A 251 23.31 1.73 13.81
C GLU A 251 22.15 1.86 12.81
N LYS A 252 22.31 2.77 11.84
CA LYS A 252 21.36 2.86 10.73
C LYS A 252 21.60 1.71 9.77
N LYS A 253 20.97 0.57 10.05
CA LYS A 253 20.93 -0.55 9.12
C LYS A 253 19.62 -0.47 8.35
N GLU A 254 19.69 0.03 7.13
CA GLU A 254 18.53 0.17 6.27
C GLU A 254 18.02 -1.20 5.82
N ALA A 255 16.71 -1.39 5.88
CA ALA A 255 16.10 -2.54 5.26
C ALA A 255 16.20 -2.41 3.73
N GLU A 256 16.28 -3.53 3.02
CA GLU A 256 16.26 -3.50 1.55
C GLU A 256 14.96 -2.96 1.01
N THR A 257 13.83 -3.26 1.66
CA THR A 257 12.50 -2.78 1.28
C THR A 257 12.36 -1.29 1.52
N ILE A 258 12.10 -0.53 0.46
CA ILE A 258 11.95 0.94 0.47
C ILE A 258 10.53 1.41 0.22
N TYR A 259 9.67 0.50 -0.25
CA TYR A 259 8.26 0.76 -0.55
C TYR A 259 7.48 -0.55 -0.47
N VAL A 260 6.26 -0.47 0.03
CA VAL A 260 5.34 -1.62 0.11
C VAL A 260 3.93 -1.18 -0.27
N LYS A 261 3.25 -1.98 -1.09
CA LYS A 261 1.82 -1.84 -1.40
C LYS A 261 1.10 -3.15 -1.15
N PHE A 262 -0.07 -3.07 -0.56
CA PHE A 262 -0.92 -4.23 -0.24
C PHE A 262 -2.19 -4.21 -1.07
N SER A 263 -2.63 -5.38 -1.54
CA SER A 263 -3.91 -5.57 -2.23
C SER A 263 -4.98 -6.00 -1.23
N ASN A 264 -5.42 -5.09 -0.37
CA ASN A 264 -6.27 -5.39 0.79
C ASN A 264 -7.72 -5.78 0.45
N GLU A 265 -8.18 -5.45 -0.75
CA GLU A 265 -9.57 -5.61 -1.18
C GLU A 265 -9.78 -6.80 -2.10
N ARG A 266 -8.73 -7.61 -2.31
CA ARG A 266 -8.79 -8.79 -3.17
C ARG A 266 -9.18 -10.03 -2.38
N ASP A 267 -9.81 -10.97 -3.09
CA ASP A 267 -9.97 -12.33 -2.60
C ASP A 267 -8.62 -12.91 -2.14
N PRO A 268 -8.57 -13.70 -1.07
CA PRO A 268 -7.36 -14.37 -0.62
C PRO A 268 -6.57 -15.11 -1.71
N ALA A 269 -7.24 -15.59 -2.76
CA ALA A 269 -6.58 -16.25 -3.90
C ALA A 269 -5.78 -15.27 -4.79
N PHE A 270 -6.04 -13.98 -4.71
CA PHE A 270 -5.41 -12.93 -5.51
C PHE A 270 -4.66 -11.89 -4.66
N SER A 271 -4.59 -12.11 -3.36
CA SER A 271 -3.98 -11.14 -2.45
C SER A 271 -2.46 -11.15 -2.55
N VAL A 272 -1.88 -9.98 -2.85
CA VAL A 272 -0.46 -9.79 -3.14
C VAL A 272 0.10 -8.60 -2.37
N ARG A 273 1.33 -8.76 -1.89
CA ARG A 273 2.16 -7.65 -1.41
C ARG A 273 3.22 -7.34 -2.46
N THR A 274 3.27 -6.10 -2.93
CA THR A 274 4.30 -5.61 -3.84
C THR A 274 5.31 -4.79 -3.07
N GLU A 275 6.58 -5.12 -3.19
CA GLU A 275 7.70 -4.41 -2.56
C GLU A 275 8.63 -3.85 -3.61
N ILE A 276 9.10 -2.61 -3.44
CA ILE A 276 10.29 -2.11 -4.13
C ILE A 276 11.44 -2.24 -3.15
N CYS A 277 12.46 -2.95 -3.56
CA CYS A 277 13.66 -3.19 -2.78
C CYS A 277 14.88 -2.53 -3.43
N GLU A 278 15.86 -2.17 -2.60
CA GLU A 278 17.14 -1.63 -3.04
C GLU A 278 18.27 -2.37 -2.30
N ASN A 279 19.13 -3.02 -3.05
CA ASN A 279 20.22 -3.78 -2.47
C ASN A 279 21.38 -2.88 -2.02
N SER A 280 22.41 -3.44 -1.41
CA SER A 280 23.59 -2.72 -0.91
C SER A 280 24.39 -2.00 -1.98
N SER A 281 24.22 -2.33 -3.26
CA SER A 281 24.83 -1.62 -4.40
C SER A 281 23.95 -0.49 -4.96
N GLY A 282 22.80 -0.21 -4.35
CA GLY A 282 21.85 0.80 -4.83
C GLY A 282 20.96 0.34 -6.01
N ARG A 283 21.04 -0.94 -6.41
CA ARG A 283 20.21 -1.48 -7.48
C ARG A 283 18.83 -1.81 -6.96
N ARG A 284 17.81 -1.26 -7.60
CA ARG A 284 16.39 -1.52 -7.29
C ARG A 284 15.86 -2.75 -8.02
N TYR A 285 14.90 -3.42 -7.39
CA TYR A 285 14.12 -4.52 -7.95
C TYR A 285 12.74 -4.54 -7.29
N VAL A 286 11.79 -5.21 -7.92
CA VAL A 286 10.42 -5.36 -7.39
C VAL A 286 10.24 -6.80 -6.93
N ARG A 287 9.54 -7.02 -5.83
CA ARG A 287 9.08 -8.34 -5.39
C ARG A 287 7.56 -8.32 -5.34
N LYS A 288 6.92 -9.37 -5.83
CA LYS A 288 5.52 -9.67 -5.55
C LYS A 288 5.45 -10.96 -4.74
N LEU A 289 4.83 -10.86 -3.57
CA LEU A 289 4.75 -11.95 -2.59
C LEU A 289 3.28 -12.26 -2.30
N PRO A 290 2.90 -13.55 -2.22
CA PRO A 290 1.58 -13.93 -1.76
C PRO A 290 1.41 -13.51 -0.30
N THR A 291 0.24 -12.99 0.05
CA THR A 291 -0.08 -12.68 1.46
C THR A 291 -0.81 -13.85 2.13
N GLU A 292 -1.41 -14.73 1.31
CA GLU A 292 -2.08 -15.94 1.73
C GLU A 292 -1.56 -17.16 0.95
N LYS A 293 -1.69 -18.36 1.53
CA LYS A 293 -1.27 -19.59 0.86
C LYS A 293 -2.01 -19.83 -0.45
N THR A 294 -3.27 -19.43 -0.51
CA THR A 294 -4.12 -19.56 -1.70
C THR A 294 -3.68 -18.67 -2.86
N SER A 295 -2.93 -17.59 -2.62
CA SER A 295 -2.40 -16.71 -3.67
C SER A 295 -1.00 -17.10 -4.20
N GLU A 296 -0.39 -18.17 -3.67
CA GLU A 296 0.95 -18.59 -4.13
C GLU A 296 0.99 -18.94 -5.63
N GLU A 297 -0.03 -19.66 -6.13
CA GLU A 297 -0.11 -20.03 -7.53
C GLU A 297 -0.30 -18.82 -8.43
N HIS A 298 -1.15 -17.89 -8.02
CA HIS A 298 -1.38 -16.62 -8.73
C HIS A 298 -0.07 -15.84 -8.88
N VAL A 299 0.69 -15.68 -7.80
CA VAL A 299 1.98 -14.97 -7.83
C VAL A 299 3.02 -15.71 -8.68
N LYS A 300 3.19 -17.02 -8.50
CA LYS A 300 4.18 -17.81 -9.26
C LYS A 300 3.88 -17.88 -10.77
N ASN A 301 2.60 -17.77 -11.14
CA ASN A 301 2.19 -17.74 -12.55
C ASN A 301 2.69 -16.49 -13.31
N LEU A 302 3.09 -15.42 -12.61
CA LEU A 302 3.62 -14.20 -13.22
C LEU A 302 4.88 -14.47 -14.09
N GLU A 303 5.75 -15.39 -13.68
CA GLU A 303 6.93 -15.74 -14.49
C GLU A 303 6.53 -16.38 -15.83
N LYS A 304 5.55 -17.27 -15.81
CA LYS A 304 5.01 -17.88 -17.02
C LYS A 304 4.32 -16.84 -17.91
N ILE A 305 3.52 -15.96 -17.31
CA ILE A 305 2.86 -14.84 -18.02
C ILE A 305 3.92 -13.95 -18.66
N SER A 306 4.94 -13.52 -17.93
CA SER A 306 6.02 -12.66 -18.42
C SER A 306 6.64 -13.22 -19.70
N ARG A 307 6.95 -14.51 -19.71
CA ARG A 307 7.57 -15.18 -20.86
C ARG A 307 6.64 -15.28 -22.08
N GLU A 308 5.38 -15.71 -21.86
CA GLU A 308 4.40 -15.89 -22.92
C GLU A 308 3.98 -14.54 -23.53
N LEU A 309 3.62 -13.59 -22.66
CA LEU A 309 3.17 -12.26 -23.06
C LEU A 309 4.32 -11.45 -23.70
N GLY A 310 5.55 -11.60 -23.17
CA GLY A 310 6.75 -10.96 -23.75
C GLY A 310 7.00 -11.37 -25.19
N THR A 311 6.79 -12.65 -25.50
CA THR A 311 6.88 -13.14 -26.89
C THR A 311 5.78 -12.56 -27.79
N PHE A 312 4.58 -12.39 -27.22
CA PHE A 312 3.43 -11.87 -27.95
C PHE A 312 3.54 -10.35 -28.20
N TYR A 313 3.87 -9.59 -27.18
CA TYR A 313 3.97 -8.12 -27.25
C TYR A 313 5.24 -7.62 -27.96
N GLY A 314 6.32 -8.39 -27.87
CA GLY A 314 7.59 -8.05 -28.51
C GLY A 314 7.49 -7.89 -30.04
N ARG A 315 6.51 -8.54 -30.70
CA ARG A 315 6.25 -8.38 -32.12
C ARG A 315 5.87 -6.95 -32.51
N GLU A 316 5.27 -6.21 -31.59
CA GLU A 316 4.85 -4.81 -31.79
C GLU A 316 5.75 -3.83 -31.02
N GLY A 317 6.90 -4.28 -30.55
CA GLY A 317 7.87 -3.44 -29.85
C GLY A 317 7.39 -2.96 -28.49
N LEU A 318 6.64 -3.81 -27.75
CA LEU A 318 6.35 -3.65 -26.35
C LEU A 318 7.16 -4.70 -25.59
N GLU A 319 8.05 -4.26 -24.74
CA GLU A 319 8.87 -5.14 -23.89
C GLU A 319 8.20 -5.34 -22.53
N LEU A 320 8.52 -6.42 -21.84
CA LEU A 320 8.11 -6.64 -20.46
C LEU A 320 9.35 -6.65 -19.57
N ASN A 321 9.21 -6.20 -18.33
CA ASN A 321 10.25 -6.41 -17.34
C ASN A 321 10.46 -7.91 -17.05
N THR A 322 11.69 -8.31 -16.80
CA THR A 322 12.00 -9.71 -16.49
C THR A 322 11.37 -10.13 -15.18
N CYS A 323 10.86 -11.37 -15.12
CA CYS A 323 10.26 -11.96 -13.93
C CYS A 323 10.90 -13.32 -13.66
N THR A 324 11.31 -13.57 -12.43
CA THR A 324 11.90 -14.83 -11.96
C THR A 324 11.23 -15.28 -10.68
N VAL A 325 10.96 -16.61 -10.57
CA VAL A 325 10.42 -17.19 -9.34
C VAL A 325 11.50 -17.20 -8.25
N GLU A 326 11.16 -16.79 -7.04
CA GLU A 326 11.92 -16.95 -5.80
C GLU A 326 11.19 -17.90 -4.85
N ASN A 327 11.81 -18.26 -3.73
CA ASN A 327 11.24 -19.21 -2.78
C ASN A 327 9.88 -18.79 -2.23
N ASP A 328 9.69 -17.50 -1.99
CA ASP A 328 8.53 -16.90 -1.33
C ASP A 328 7.65 -16.02 -2.26
N GLY A 329 7.96 -16.02 -3.57
CA GLY A 329 7.21 -15.19 -4.52
C GLY A 329 7.90 -15.06 -5.87
N VAL A 330 7.86 -13.86 -6.45
CA VAL A 330 8.59 -13.53 -7.68
C VAL A 330 9.37 -12.23 -7.53
N ARG A 331 10.49 -12.19 -8.24
CA ARG A 331 11.32 -11.00 -8.41
C ARG A 331 11.19 -10.47 -9.82
N LEU A 332 10.91 -9.16 -9.94
CA LEU A 332 10.82 -8.47 -11.21
C LEU A 332 11.91 -7.39 -11.30
N GLU A 333 12.37 -7.15 -12.52
CA GLU A 333 13.25 -6.03 -12.80
C GLU A 333 12.54 -4.71 -12.51
N TYR A 334 13.22 -3.79 -11.80
CA TYR A 334 12.74 -2.43 -11.62
C TYR A 334 13.15 -1.60 -12.83
N LEU A 335 12.17 -1.23 -13.65
CA LEU A 335 12.39 -0.37 -14.80
C LEU A 335 12.26 1.10 -14.39
N GLN A 336 13.19 1.93 -14.88
CA GLN A 336 13.11 3.38 -14.77
C GLN A 336 12.53 3.93 -16.08
N GLY A 337 11.65 4.91 -15.97
CA GLY A 337 11.04 5.57 -17.11
C GLY A 337 9.86 6.42 -16.69
N GLU A 338 9.45 7.30 -17.56
CA GLU A 338 8.21 8.04 -17.42
C GLU A 338 7.03 7.15 -17.82
N THR A 339 5.92 7.19 -17.06
CA THR A 339 4.71 6.50 -17.50
C THR A 339 4.05 7.24 -18.66
N LEU A 340 3.36 6.50 -19.53
CA LEU A 340 2.52 7.14 -20.57
C LEU A 340 1.49 8.07 -19.92
N GLU A 341 0.93 7.69 -18.76
CA GLU A 341 0.01 8.52 -17.98
C GLU A 341 0.67 9.85 -17.61
N GLY A 342 1.87 9.83 -17.02
CA GLY A 342 2.60 11.05 -16.64
C GLY A 342 2.87 11.95 -17.85
N ARG A 343 3.30 11.37 -18.97
CA ARG A 343 3.53 12.13 -20.19
C ARG A 343 2.27 12.77 -20.75
N LEU A 344 1.14 12.09 -20.69
CA LEU A 344 -0.16 12.63 -21.10
C LEU A 344 -0.59 13.78 -20.18
N ASP A 345 -0.36 13.65 -18.86
CA ASP A 345 -0.67 14.70 -17.89
C ASP A 345 0.20 15.94 -18.06
N GLU A 346 1.48 15.79 -18.38
CA GLU A 346 2.35 16.92 -18.73
C GLU A 346 1.80 17.70 -19.95
N LEU A 347 1.35 16.99 -20.97
CA LEU A 347 0.75 17.61 -22.16
C LEU A 347 -0.57 18.32 -21.81
N LEU A 348 -1.38 17.73 -20.93
CA LEU A 348 -2.62 18.32 -20.44
C LEU A 348 -2.35 19.61 -19.67
N GLU A 349 -1.41 19.60 -18.73
CA GLU A 349 -1.02 20.76 -17.93
C GLU A 349 -0.41 21.87 -18.80
N ALA A 350 0.27 21.51 -19.86
CA ALA A 350 0.78 22.46 -20.85
C ALA A 350 -0.28 23.01 -21.84
N GLY A 351 -1.53 22.58 -21.75
CA GLY A 351 -2.62 22.95 -22.66
C GLY A 351 -2.47 22.37 -24.07
N LYS A 352 -1.63 21.35 -24.27
CA LYS A 352 -1.31 20.75 -25.57
C LYS A 352 -2.24 19.55 -25.89
N THR A 353 -3.54 19.79 -25.89
CA THR A 353 -4.57 18.76 -26.02
C THR A 353 -4.47 17.98 -27.35
N GLU A 354 -4.10 18.63 -28.45
CA GLU A 354 -3.93 17.95 -29.73
C GLU A 354 -2.74 16.99 -29.74
N GLU A 355 -1.63 17.36 -29.12
CA GLU A 355 -0.44 16.50 -28.96
C GLU A 355 -0.77 15.31 -28.05
N LEU A 356 -1.50 15.55 -26.95
CA LEU A 356 -1.99 14.53 -26.03
C LEU A 356 -2.85 13.50 -26.80
N GLU A 357 -3.86 13.97 -27.51
CA GLU A 357 -4.75 13.10 -28.28
C GLU A 357 -3.97 12.27 -29.31
N LYS A 358 -3.08 12.90 -30.07
CA LYS A 358 -2.22 12.22 -31.03
C LYS A 358 -1.36 11.13 -30.41
N LEU A 359 -0.75 11.43 -29.27
CA LEU A 359 0.07 10.46 -28.52
C LEU A 359 -0.80 9.31 -28.04
N PHE A 360 -1.90 9.58 -27.34
CA PHE A 360 -2.80 8.58 -26.80
C PHE A 360 -3.30 7.62 -27.89
N PHE A 361 -3.81 8.16 -29.00
CA PHE A 361 -4.31 7.34 -30.11
C PHE A 361 -3.23 6.58 -30.88
N SER A 362 -1.96 6.98 -30.77
CA SER A 362 -0.85 6.17 -31.29
C SER A 362 -0.73 4.84 -30.55
N TYR A 363 -0.93 4.87 -29.21
CA TYR A 363 -0.95 3.66 -28.38
C TYR A 363 -2.23 2.85 -28.53
N ILE A 364 -3.39 3.49 -28.64
CA ILE A 364 -4.64 2.80 -29.00
C ILE A 364 -4.47 1.98 -30.28
N LYS A 365 -3.86 2.56 -31.32
CA LYS A 365 -3.61 1.86 -32.59
C LYS A 365 -2.61 0.70 -32.44
N LYS A 366 -1.56 0.86 -31.60
CA LYS A 366 -0.59 -0.19 -31.34
C LYS A 366 -1.25 -1.36 -30.61
N ILE A 367 -2.01 -1.09 -29.53
CA ILE A 367 -2.71 -2.12 -28.74
C ILE A 367 -3.75 -2.84 -29.60
N ARG A 368 -4.47 -2.12 -30.44
CA ARG A 368 -5.44 -2.68 -31.37
C ARG A 368 -4.76 -3.72 -32.29
N ARG A 369 -3.64 -3.38 -32.94
CA ARG A 369 -2.90 -4.33 -33.80
C ARG A 369 -2.49 -5.61 -33.09
N ILE A 370 -2.16 -5.52 -31.80
CA ILE A 370 -1.81 -6.69 -30.97
C ILE A 370 -3.03 -7.59 -30.75
N HIS A 371 -4.21 -6.99 -30.51
CA HIS A 371 -5.38 -7.71 -30.00
C HIS A 371 -6.50 -7.96 -31.01
N GLU A 372 -6.36 -7.56 -32.30
CA GLU A 372 -7.34 -7.81 -33.35
C GLU A 372 -7.02 -9.06 -34.21
N GLY A 373 -6.54 -10.16 -33.56
CA GLY A 373 -6.09 -11.34 -34.31
C GLY A 373 -7.18 -12.28 -34.76
N GLU A 374 -8.18 -12.55 -33.92
CA GLU A 374 -9.16 -13.61 -34.10
C GLU A 374 -10.59 -13.09 -33.92
N MET A 375 -11.58 -13.92 -34.30
CA MET A 375 -12.99 -13.64 -33.99
C MET A 375 -13.28 -14.08 -32.56
N PHE A 376 -14.05 -13.27 -31.83
CA PHE A 376 -14.44 -13.59 -30.45
C PHE A 376 -15.38 -14.79 -30.40
N PHE A 377 -15.16 -15.66 -29.45
CA PHE A 377 -16.12 -16.70 -29.03
C PHE A 377 -16.12 -16.78 -27.49
N LYS A 378 -17.32 -16.92 -26.96
CA LYS A 378 -17.53 -16.93 -25.51
C LYS A 378 -17.10 -18.29 -24.93
N THR A 379 -16.26 -18.28 -23.92
CA THR A 379 -15.80 -19.46 -23.18
C THR A 379 -16.37 -19.49 -21.74
N PRO A 380 -16.44 -20.65 -21.08
CA PRO A 380 -16.85 -20.72 -19.66
C PRO A 380 -15.97 -19.85 -18.75
N GLU A 381 -14.67 -19.79 -19.01
CA GLU A 381 -13.73 -18.98 -18.24
C GLU A 381 -14.00 -17.48 -18.41
N PHE A 382 -14.36 -17.05 -19.64
CA PHE A 382 -14.78 -15.68 -19.89
C PHE A 382 -16.03 -15.33 -19.06
N VAL A 383 -17.04 -16.20 -19.06
CA VAL A 383 -18.27 -15.99 -18.29
C VAL A 383 -18.00 -15.94 -16.79
N GLN A 384 -17.09 -16.76 -16.29
CA GLN A 384 -16.70 -16.76 -14.88
C GLN A 384 -16.11 -15.41 -14.42
N VAL A 385 -15.33 -14.76 -15.29
CA VAL A 385 -14.63 -13.51 -14.95
C VAL A 385 -15.46 -12.27 -15.27
N PHE A 386 -16.10 -12.25 -16.45
CA PHE A 386 -16.76 -11.06 -17.01
C PHE A 386 -18.28 -11.14 -17.05
N GLY A 387 -18.87 -12.26 -16.58
CA GLY A 387 -20.30 -12.50 -16.70
C GLY A 387 -20.74 -12.91 -18.09
N ASP A 388 -22.04 -13.15 -18.24
CA ASP A 388 -22.64 -13.57 -19.53
C ASP A 388 -22.94 -12.37 -20.44
N ALA A 389 -21.90 -11.60 -20.79
CA ALA A 389 -22.01 -10.41 -21.62
C ALA A 389 -22.40 -10.74 -23.07
N GLU A 390 -23.27 -9.94 -23.67
CA GLU A 390 -23.72 -10.08 -25.06
C GLU A 390 -22.72 -9.45 -26.04
N ILE A 391 -21.62 -10.14 -26.30
CA ILE A 391 -20.61 -9.70 -27.26
C ILE A 391 -20.97 -10.14 -28.68
N SER A 392 -20.79 -9.23 -29.66
CA SER A 392 -21.00 -9.56 -31.06
C SER A 392 -19.99 -10.61 -31.55
N GLU A 393 -20.45 -11.61 -32.30
CA GLU A 393 -19.60 -12.61 -32.97
C GLU A 393 -18.63 -11.97 -34.01
N SER A 394 -18.91 -10.77 -34.47
CA SER A 394 -18.01 -10.01 -35.36
C SER A 394 -16.90 -9.28 -34.60
N CYS A 395 -16.90 -9.33 -33.26
CA CYS A 395 -15.90 -8.68 -32.45
C CYS A 395 -14.53 -9.34 -32.60
N ARG A 396 -13.48 -8.53 -32.73
CA ARG A 396 -12.10 -9.01 -32.80
C ARG A 396 -11.54 -9.19 -31.38
N CYS A 397 -10.72 -10.19 -31.22
CA CYS A 397 -10.09 -10.55 -29.95
C CYS A 397 -8.69 -11.12 -30.12
N SER A 398 -8.04 -11.39 -29.01
CA SER A 398 -6.83 -12.19 -28.91
C SER A 398 -7.04 -13.29 -27.88
N GLY A 399 -6.45 -14.45 -28.09
CA GLY A 399 -6.48 -15.59 -27.17
C GLY A 399 -5.65 -15.38 -25.91
N MET A 400 -4.87 -14.31 -25.81
CA MET A 400 -4.10 -13.90 -24.64
C MET A 400 -4.12 -12.39 -24.50
N SER A 401 -4.57 -11.88 -23.37
CA SER A 401 -4.72 -10.45 -23.12
C SER A 401 -4.37 -10.07 -21.69
N ASN A 402 -3.48 -9.08 -21.54
CA ASN A 402 -3.33 -8.33 -20.29
C ASN A 402 -4.39 -7.22 -20.29
N ILE A 403 -5.32 -7.28 -19.35
CA ILE A 403 -6.38 -6.26 -19.21
C ILE A 403 -5.92 -5.02 -18.45
N ASP A 404 -4.76 -5.07 -17.78
CA ASP A 404 -4.14 -3.92 -17.11
C ASP A 404 -3.16 -3.14 -18.02
N LEU A 405 -3.34 -3.25 -19.32
CA LEU A 405 -2.58 -2.46 -20.29
C LEU A 405 -3.11 -1.01 -20.34
N VAL A 406 -2.99 -0.34 -19.19
CA VAL A 406 -3.43 1.04 -18.98
C VAL A 406 -2.24 2.01 -19.02
N PRO A 407 -2.43 3.33 -19.25
CA PRO A 407 -1.33 4.28 -19.40
C PRO A 407 -0.36 4.33 -18.21
N ALA A 408 -0.83 4.09 -16.99
CA ALA A 408 0.01 4.02 -15.79
C ALA A 408 1.01 2.84 -15.79
N ASN A 409 0.71 1.79 -16.56
CA ASN A 409 1.51 0.56 -16.65
C ASN A 409 2.37 0.48 -17.92
N ILE A 410 2.41 1.55 -18.70
CA ILE A 410 3.25 1.68 -19.91
C ILE A 410 4.38 2.66 -19.61
N LEU A 411 5.62 2.20 -19.64
CA LEU A 411 6.82 3.01 -19.39
C LEU A 411 7.46 3.44 -20.70
N LEU A 412 7.73 4.73 -20.83
CA LEU A 412 8.47 5.33 -21.91
C LEU A 412 9.95 5.43 -21.49
N GLN A 413 10.81 4.80 -22.26
CA GLN A 413 12.25 4.73 -22.02
C GLN A 413 13.01 5.12 -23.28
N ASP A 414 14.26 5.55 -23.14
CA ASP A 414 15.14 5.87 -24.28
C ASP A 414 15.33 4.64 -25.20
N SER A 415 15.30 3.43 -24.64
CA SER A 415 15.47 2.18 -25.35
C SER A 415 14.19 1.66 -26.03
N GLY A 416 13.02 2.21 -25.71
CA GLY A 416 11.74 1.73 -26.22
C GLY A 416 10.58 1.89 -25.24
N VAL A 417 9.60 1.01 -25.35
CA VAL A 417 8.39 1.04 -24.54
C VAL A 417 8.26 -0.28 -23.77
N SER A 418 8.14 -0.18 -22.46
CA SER A 418 7.97 -1.35 -21.60
C SER A 418 6.60 -1.36 -20.92
N VAL A 419 6.05 -2.55 -20.74
CA VAL A 419 4.82 -2.79 -19.99
C VAL A 419 5.18 -3.42 -18.65
N ILE A 420 4.66 -2.86 -17.59
CA ILE A 420 4.73 -3.40 -16.23
C ILE A 420 3.34 -3.79 -15.76
N ASP A 421 3.27 -4.56 -14.68
CA ASP A 421 2.00 -4.98 -14.06
C ASP A 421 1.06 -5.71 -15.01
N TYR A 422 1.45 -6.93 -15.37
CA TYR A 422 0.70 -7.83 -16.26
C TYR A 422 0.02 -8.96 -15.49
N GLU A 423 -0.32 -8.73 -14.25
CA GLU A 423 -0.89 -9.71 -13.32
C GLU A 423 -2.23 -10.26 -13.82
N TRP A 424 -3.08 -9.39 -14.37
CA TRP A 424 -4.37 -9.76 -14.93
C TRP A 424 -4.28 -10.09 -16.41
N THR A 425 -3.51 -11.13 -16.70
CA THR A 425 -3.39 -11.69 -18.06
C THR A 425 -4.18 -12.99 -18.16
N PHE A 426 -5.13 -13.02 -19.07
CA PHE A 426 -5.99 -14.16 -19.33
C PHE A 426 -5.61 -14.87 -20.64
N ARG A 427 -5.82 -16.20 -20.68
CA ARG A 427 -5.51 -17.08 -21.82
C ARG A 427 -6.78 -17.59 -22.49
N PHE A 428 -7.77 -16.72 -22.60
CA PHE A 428 -9.02 -16.96 -23.33
C PHE A 428 -9.40 -15.68 -24.11
N PRO A 429 -10.29 -15.80 -25.12
CA PRO A 429 -10.67 -14.65 -25.94
C PRO A 429 -11.26 -13.50 -25.15
N ILE A 430 -10.68 -12.32 -25.28
CA ILE A 430 -11.19 -11.06 -24.71
C ILE A 430 -11.34 -10.05 -25.84
N PRO A 431 -12.49 -9.34 -25.95
CA PRO A 431 -12.70 -8.34 -26.98
C PRO A 431 -11.62 -7.26 -26.97
N CYS A 432 -11.02 -6.99 -28.13
CA CYS A 432 -10.01 -5.92 -28.25
C CYS A 432 -10.55 -4.59 -27.74
N ASN A 433 -11.78 -4.23 -28.09
CA ASN A 433 -12.41 -2.99 -27.67
C ASN A 433 -12.59 -2.92 -26.13
N PHE A 434 -12.70 -4.03 -25.40
CA PHE A 434 -12.71 -4.02 -23.93
C PHE A 434 -11.36 -3.57 -23.36
N ILE A 435 -10.24 -4.02 -23.93
CA ILE A 435 -8.91 -3.57 -23.52
C ILE A 435 -8.74 -2.08 -23.76
N LEU A 436 -9.19 -1.60 -24.93
CA LEU A 436 -9.17 -0.18 -25.26
C LEU A 436 -10.11 0.64 -24.37
N TYR A 437 -11.29 0.09 -24.03
CA TYR A 437 -12.20 0.70 -23.06
C TYR A 437 -11.50 0.89 -21.71
N ARG A 438 -10.86 -0.14 -21.15
CA ARG A 438 -10.13 -0.03 -19.90
C ARG A 438 -9.01 1.00 -19.96
N MET A 439 -8.22 1.02 -21.05
CA MET A 439 -7.16 2.01 -21.23
C MET A 439 -7.69 3.44 -21.19
N ILE A 440 -8.80 3.72 -21.85
CA ILE A 440 -9.45 5.04 -21.87
C ILE A 440 -10.07 5.34 -20.50
N HIS A 441 -10.86 4.42 -19.97
CA HIS A 441 -11.60 4.56 -18.72
C HIS A 441 -10.67 4.89 -17.55
N TYR A 442 -9.63 4.08 -17.35
CA TYR A 442 -8.69 4.27 -16.25
C TYR A 442 -7.85 5.54 -16.39
N TYR A 443 -7.61 6.01 -17.63
CA TYR A 443 -6.98 7.30 -17.83
C TYR A 443 -7.92 8.45 -17.47
N LEU A 444 -9.13 8.46 -17.99
CA LEU A 444 -10.06 9.58 -17.81
C LEU A 444 -10.60 9.70 -16.37
N GLU A 445 -10.83 8.57 -15.70
CA GLU A 445 -11.51 8.55 -14.39
C GLU A 445 -10.56 8.57 -13.18
N SER A 446 -9.25 8.40 -13.40
CA SER A 446 -8.30 8.32 -12.28
C SER A 446 -7.89 9.68 -11.69
N ASP A 447 -8.11 10.79 -12.40
CA ASP A 447 -7.84 12.14 -11.90
C ASP A 447 -8.92 13.12 -12.39
N GLY A 448 -9.52 13.86 -11.45
CA GLY A 448 -10.55 14.86 -11.74
C GLY A 448 -10.10 15.97 -12.69
N LYS A 449 -8.80 16.27 -12.77
CA LYS A 449 -8.22 17.24 -13.72
C LYS A 449 -8.45 16.83 -15.19
N ARG A 450 -8.62 15.53 -15.45
CA ARG A 450 -8.84 14.97 -16.79
C ARG A 450 -10.29 15.06 -17.26
N ALA A 451 -11.21 15.56 -16.42
CA ALA A 451 -12.62 15.73 -16.78
C ALA A 451 -12.82 16.57 -18.05
N VAL A 452 -11.93 17.53 -18.32
CA VAL A 452 -11.95 18.37 -19.53
C VAL A 452 -11.74 17.57 -20.83
N LEU A 453 -11.20 16.36 -20.75
CA LEU A 453 -10.98 15.48 -21.89
C LEU A 453 -12.22 14.66 -22.26
N ARG A 454 -13.25 14.62 -21.41
CA ARG A 454 -14.48 13.82 -21.67
C ARG A 454 -15.22 14.29 -22.92
N ASP A 455 -15.17 15.59 -23.23
CA ASP A 455 -15.80 16.20 -24.40
C ASP A 455 -15.07 15.83 -25.71
N LEU A 456 -13.92 15.17 -25.67
CA LEU A 456 -13.15 14.80 -26.86
C LEU A 456 -13.57 13.46 -27.50
N ASP A 457 -14.63 12.82 -26.98
CA ASP A 457 -15.21 11.58 -27.53
C ASP A 457 -14.19 10.43 -27.74
N PHE A 458 -13.27 10.21 -26.78
CA PHE A 458 -12.21 9.21 -26.89
C PHE A 458 -12.73 7.81 -27.24
N TYR A 459 -13.85 7.39 -26.65
CA TYR A 459 -14.44 6.08 -26.92
C TYR A 459 -14.91 5.97 -28.37
N LYS A 460 -15.63 6.97 -28.85
CA LYS A 460 -16.10 7.01 -30.26
C LYS A 460 -14.94 7.03 -31.25
N LYS A 461 -13.90 7.83 -30.98
CA LYS A 461 -12.67 7.88 -31.79
C LYS A 461 -11.90 6.55 -31.76
N ALA A 462 -11.99 5.80 -30.65
CA ALA A 462 -11.47 4.46 -30.58
C ALA A 462 -12.37 3.39 -31.21
N GLY A 463 -13.48 3.78 -31.86
CA GLY A 463 -14.40 2.85 -32.50
C GLY A 463 -15.23 2.01 -31.55
N ILE A 464 -15.46 2.49 -30.31
CA ILE A 464 -16.30 1.86 -29.29
C ILE A 464 -17.69 2.53 -29.40
N SER A 465 -18.71 1.75 -29.63
CA SER A 465 -20.10 2.24 -29.72
C SER A 465 -20.72 2.42 -28.31
N GLU A 466 -21.80 3.22 -28.22
CA GLU A 466 -22.53 3.42 -26.97
C GLU A 466 -23.04 2.08 -26.38
N LYS A 467 -23.54 1.17 -27.20
CA LYS A 467 -23.94 -0.17 -26.73
C LYS A 467 -22.77 -0.96 -26.16
N GLU A 468 -21.58 -0.89 -26.75
CA GLU A 468 -20.38 -1.54 -26.25
C GLU A 468 -19.93 -0.91 -24.93
N LEU A 469 -20.08 0.41 -24.72
CA LEU A 469 -19.75 1.07 -23.46
C LEU A 469 -20.55 0.49 -22.30
N GLU A 470 -21.86 0.27 -22.47
CA GLU A 470 -22.72 -0.33 -21.43
C GLU A 470 -22.26 -1.75 -21.11
N ILE A 471 -22.00 -2.56 -22.15
CA ILE A 471 -21.54 -3.94 -22.02
C ILE A 471 -20.17 -3.99 -21.30
N TYR A 472 -19.22 -3.15 -21.72
CA TYR A 472 -17.87 -3.13 -21.13
C TYR A 472 -17.86 -2.59 -19.71
N ALA A 473 -18.72 -1.64 -19.37
CA ALA A 473 -18.91 -1.20 -18.00
C ALA A 473 -19.47 -2.31 -17.09
N GLU A 474 -20.34 -3.17 -17.62
CA GLU A 474 -20.83 -4.34 -16.87
C GLU A 474 -19.74 -5.41 -16.74
N MET A 475 -19.00 -5.70 -17.80
CA MET A 475 -17.84 -6.60 -17.76
C MET A 475 -16.82 -6.14 -16.69
N GLU A 476 -16.56 -4.84 -16.64
CA GLU A 476 -15.67 -4.25 -15.61
C GLU A 476 -16.19 -4.50 -14.21
N ARG A 477 -17.46 -4.21 -13.94
CA ARG A 477 -18.07 -4.48 -12.63
C ARG A 477 -18.00 -5.97 -12.24
N ASN A 478 -18.21 -6.88 -13.20
CA ASN A 478 -18.11 -8.31 -12.95
C ASN A 478 -16.66 -8.74 -12.67
N PHE A 479 -15.70 -8.17 -13.39
CA PHE A 479 -14.27 -8.40 -13.10
C PHE A 479 -13.88 -7.92 -11.70
N GLN A 480 -14.34 -6.74 -11.26
CA GLN A 480 -14.08 -6.26 -9.90
C GLN A 480 -14.65 -7.22 -8.86
N LYS A 481 -15.90 -7.67 -9.03
CA LYS A 481 -16.50 -8.69 -8.14
C LYS A 481 -15.73 -10.01 -8.14
N TYR A 482 -15.22 -10.44 -9.28
CA TYR A 482 -14.39 -11.64 -9.40
C TYR A 482 -13.08 -11.47 -8.62
N MET A 483 -12.44 -10.32 -8.76
CA MET A 483 -11.20 -9.98 -8.06
C MET A 483 -11.40 -9.86 -6.55
N GLU A 484 -12.50 -9.29 -6.11
CA GLU A 484 -12.86 -9.07 -4.70
C GLU A 484 -13.41 -10.34 -4.03
N GLY A 485 -13.82 -11.36 -4.80
CA GLY A 485 -14.36 -12.61 -4.25
C GLY A 485 -15.68 -12.45 -3.49
N GLY A 486 -16.43 -11.37 -3.76
CA GLY A 486 -17.68 -11.04 -3.08
C GLY A 486 -17.49 -10.39 -1.69
N HIS A 487 -16.26 -10.00 -1.33
CA HIS A 487 -16.05 -9.12 -0.17
C HIS A 487 -16.57 -7.72 -0.48
N VAL A 488 -17.19 -7.10 0.51
CA VAL A 488 -17.57 -5.68 0.41
C VAL A 488 -16.29 -4.86 0.47
N PRO A 489 -16.01 -3.98 -0.50
CA PRO A 489 -14.85 -3.10 -0.44
C PRO A 489 -14.82 -2.30 0.86
N LEU A 490 -13.64 -2.09 1.42
CA LEU A 490 -13.49 -1.33 2.67
C LEU A 490 -14.20 0.01 2.64
N ARG A 491 -14.18 0.68 1.50
CA ARG A 491 -14.87 1.95 1.27
C ARG A 491 -16.37 1.83 1.51
N GLU A 492 -17.03 0.88 0.87
CA GLU A 492 -18.48 0.67 1.05
C GLU A 492 -18.81 0.31 2.49
N MET A 493 -17.99 -0.54 3.12
CA MET A 493 -18.16 -0.89 4.53
C MET A 493 -18.04 0.34 5.44
N TYR A 494 -17.13 1.28 5.14
CA TYR A 494 -16.98 2.51 5.94
C TYR A 494 -18.11 3.50 5.69
N ASP A 495 -18.59 3.61 4.47
CA ASP A 495 -19.75 4.45 4.14
C ASP A 495 -21.02 3.96 4.86
N GLU A 496 -21.18 2.64 5.06
CA GLU A 496 -22.30 2.08 5.85
C GLU A 496 -22.13 2.29 7.36
N VAL A 497 -20.92 2.15 7.88
CA VAL A 497 -20.64 2.21 9.34
C VAL A 497 -20.46 3.64 9.83
N SER A 498 -20.00 4.53 8.98
CA SER A 498 -19.76 5.94 9.30
C SER A 498 -20.18 6.83 8.13
N PRO A 499 -21.49 6.95 7.87
CA PRO A 499 -21.99 7.82 6.81
C PRO A 499 -21.57 9.25 7.12
N GLY A 500 -20.73 9.81 6.26
CA GLY A 500 -20.18 11.16 6.36
C GLY A 500 -21.19 12.24 6.00
#